data_55593addda60961949935c5e2eb5ee1c
#
_entry.id   55593addda60961949935c5e2eb5ee1c
#
_cell.length_a   1.000
_cell.length_b   1.000
_cell.length_c   1.000
_cell.angle_alpha   90.00
_cell.angle_beta   90.00
_cell.angle_gamma   90.00
#
_symmetry.space_group_name_H-M   'P 1'
#
loop_
_entity.id
_entity.type
_entity.pdbx_description
1 polymer ?
#
loop_
_entity_poly.entity_id
_entity_poly.type
_entity_poly.pdbx_seq_one_letter_code
_entity_poly.pdbx_strand_id
1 'polypeptide(L)'
;SGKFKMPTNTANKILVADGTSFEEVDMSGDATIASGGALTLANSGVSAASYTSSNITVDAKGRVTAASSGTAGASAGFVIAMSVAL
;
A
#
# COMPACT_ATOMS: atom_id res chain seq x y z
N SER A 1 11.34 -30.75 15.00
CA SER A 1 12.74 -30.94 14.69
C SER A 1 13.13 -30.14 13.46
N GLY A 2 14.38 -29.75 13.38
CA GLY A 2 14.89 -28.96 12.29
C GLY A 2 14.56 -27.46 12.37
N LYS A 3 13.89 -27.04 13.42
CA LYS A 3 13.55 -25.63 13.62
C LYS A 3 14.39 -25.04 14.72
N PHE A 4 14.80 -23.80 14.51
CA PHE A 4 15.48 -23.04 15.55
C PHE A 4 14.47 -22.66 16.63
N LYS A 5 14.87 -22.84 17.90
CA LYS A 5 14.02 -22.49 19.02
C LYS A 5 14.76 -21.58 19.99
N MET A 6 14.11 -20.50 20.35
CA MET A 6 14.55 -19.65 21.44
C MET A 6 13.78 -20.02 22.71
N PRO A 7 14.23 -19.54 23.90
CA PRO A 7 13.43 -19.76 25.12
C PRO A 7 12.00 -19.24 25.01
N THR A 8 11.79 -18.18 24.23
CA THR A 8 10.45 -17.64 23.98
C THR A 8 10.24 -17.57 22.47
N ASN A 9 9.12 -18.09 22.01
CA ASN A 9 8.79 -18.10 20.57
C ASN A 9 7.33 -17.70 20.43
N THR A 10 7.07 -16.40 20.44
CA THR A 10 5.73 -15.85 20.34
C THR A 10 5.30 -15.83 18.88
N ALA A 11 4.09 -16.31 18.62
CA ALA A 11 3.56 -16.33 17.25
C ALA A 11 3.45 -14.92 16.69
N ASN A 12 3.61 -14.80 15.38
CA ASN A 12 3.47 -13.57 14.63
C ASN A 12 4.59 -12.54 14.86
N LYS A 13 5.64 -12.95 15.58
CA LYS A 13 6.79 -12.09 15.80
C LYS A 13 7.87 -12.35 14.77
N ILE A 14 8.70 -11.36 14.54
CA ILE A 14 9.92 -11.53 13.74
C ILE A 14 11.12 -11.39 14.64
N LEU A 15 12.21 -12.00 14.22
CA LEU A 15 13.45 -12.01 14.98
C LEU A 15 14.38 -10.95 14.41
N VAL A 16 14.69 -9.95 15.23
CA VAL A 16 15.50 -8.81 14.79
C VAL A 16 16.72 -8.69 15.68
N ALA A 17 17.86 -8.51 15.05
CA ALA A 17 19.11 -8.27 15.79
C ALA A 17 19.13 -6.82 16.26
N ASP A 18 19.49 -6.62 17.54
CA ASP A 18 19.54 -5.29 18.16
C ASP A 18 20.95 -4.78 18.40
N GLY A 19 21.96 -5.47 17.85
CA GLY A 19 23.37 -5.14 18.06
C GLY A 19 24.04 -5.96 19.14
N THR A 20 23.27 -6.62 19.99
CA THR A 20 23.79 -7.49 21.05
C THR A 20 23.25 -8.90 20.91
N SER A 21 21.96 -9.03 20.60
CA SER A 21 21.30 -10.32 20.48
C SER A 21 20.11 -10.18 19.51
N PHE A 22 19.38 -11.26 19.36
CA PHE A 22 18.13 -11.24 18.61
C PHE A 22 16.97 -11.11 19.57
N GLU A 23 15.94 -10.38 19.18
CA GLU A 23 14.73 -10.26 19.98
C GLU A 23 13.50 -10.40 19.11
N GLU A 24 12.40 -10.81 19.73
CA GLU A 24 11.11 -10.88 19.06
C GLU A 24 10.49 -9.50 19.01
N VAL A 25 10.09 -9.07 17.81
CA VAL A 25 9.42 -7.78 17.64
C VAL A 25 8.20 -7.95 16.77
N ASP A 26 7.23 -7.07 16.96
CA ASP A 26 6.10 -6.99 16.06
C ASP A 26 6.51 -6.27 14.79
N MET A 27 6.20 -6.87 13.65
CA MET A 27 6.31 -6.14 12.39
C MET A 27 5.19 -5.09 12.36
N SER A 28 5.53 -3.86 12.02
CA SER A 28 4.57 -2.77 12.03
C SER A 28 4.91 -1.76 10.95
N GLY A 29 4.10 -0.71 10.84
CA GLY A 29 4.29 0.31 9.83
C GLY A 29 3.54 -0.05 8.56
N ASP A 30 4.27 -0.19 7.46
CA ASP A 30 3.65 -0.41 6.15
C ASP A 30 3.19 -1.84 5.92
N ALA A 31 3.52 -2.76 6.81
CA ALA A 31 3.12 -4.16 6.65
C ALA A 31 3.11 -4.89 7.99
N THR A 32 2.38 -6.01 8.02
CA THR A 32 2.39 -6.94 9.15
C THR A 32 2.58 -8.35 8.62
N ILE A 33 2.97 -9.27 9.49
CA ILE A 33 3.20 -10.66 9.11
C ILE A 33 2.45 -11.59 10.07
N ALA A 34 1.80 -12.59 9.49
CA ALA A 34 1.13 -13.64 10.26
C ALA A 34 2.11 -14.77 10.56
N SER A 35 1.75 -15.64 11.52
CA SER A 35 2.61 -16.74 11.94
C SER A 35 2.91 -17.71 10.81
N GLY A 36 2.06 -17.80 9.81
CA GLY A 36 2.29 -18.66 8.64
C GLY A 36 3.16 -18.00 7.57
N GLY A 37 3.60 -16.77 7.79
CA GLY A 37 4.44 -16.05 6.84
C GLY A 37 3.68 -15.15 5.88
N ALA A 38 2.34 -15.11 5.98
CA ALA A 38 1.56 -14.22 5.10
C ALA A 38 1.82 -12.77 5.45
N LEU A 39 2.18 -11.99 4.46
CA LEU A 39 2.47 -10.57 4.61
C LEU A 39 1.25 -9.76 4.17
N THR A 40 0.83 -8.81 4.99
CA THR A 40 -0.29 -7.93 4.68
C THR A 40 0.21 -6.49 4.67
N LEU A 41 -0.01 -5.79 3.58
CA LEU A 41 0.31 -4.37 3.49
C LEU A 41 -0.75 -3.56 4.21
N ALA A 42 -0.33 -2.53 4.92
CA ALA A 42 -1.27 -1.58 5.51
C ALA A 42 -2.01 -0.84 4.39
N ASN A 43 -3.26 -0.48 4.67
CA ASN A 43 -4.03 0.32 3.72
C ASN A 43 -3.35 1.67 3.52
N SER A 44 -3.31 2.13 2.28
CA SER A 44 -2.62 3.36 1.94
C SER A 44 -3.50 4.60 2.09
N GLY A 45 -4.78 4.43 2.40
CA GLY A 45 -5.73 5.53 2.50
C GLY A 45 -6.71 5.59 1.35
N VAL A 46 -6.54 4.73 0.36
CA VAL A 46 -7.41 4.66 -0.81
C VAL A 46 -8.38 3.50 -0.65
N SER A 47 -9.66 3.74 -0.93
CA SER A 47 -10.63 2.65 -0.98
C SER A 47 -10.45 1.86 -2.27
N ALA A 48 -10.49 0.53 -2.16
CA ALA A 48 -10.37 -0.34 -3.32
C ALA A 48 -11.58 -0.11 -4.23
N ALA A 49 -11.33 0.36 -5.45
CA ALA A 49 -12.39 0.69 -6.39
C ALA A 49 -11.78 0.98 -7.75
N SER A 50 -12.62 1.17 -8.74
CA SER A 50 -12.20 1.69 -10.03
C SER A 50 -12.38 3.20 -10.03
N TYR A 51 -11.41 3.90 -10.59
CA TYR A 51 -11.43 5.36 -10.69
C TYR A 51 -11.22 5.75 -12.14
N THR A 52 -11.97 6.75 -12.59
CA THR A 52 -11.90 7.25 -13.97
C THR A 52 -11.46 8.70 -13.97
N SER A 53 -10.67 9.10 -14.96
CA SER A 53 -10.10 10.46 -15.03
C SER A 53 -9.54 10.88 -13.68
N SER A 54 -8.74 10.01 -13.08
CA SER A 54 -8.43 10.06 -11.66
C SER A 54 -7.52 11.22 -11.29
N ASN A 55 -7.82 11.82 -10.14
CA ASN A 55 -6.88 12.66 -9.41
C ASN A 55 -6.23 11.77 -8.35
N ILE A 56 -4.92 11.62 -8.39
CA ILE A 56 -4.23 10.73 -7.46
C ILE A 56 -3.08 11.45 -6.78
N THR A 57 -2.80 11.02 -5.54
CA THR A 57 -1.65 11.45 -4.77
C THR A 57 -0.85 10.21 -4.41
N VAL A 58 0.46 10.26 -4.62
CA VAL A 58 1.34 9.15 -4.27
C VAL A 58 2.34 9.61 -3.22
N ASP A 59 2.76 8.67 -2.38
CA ASP A 59 3.78 8.96 -1.37
C ASP A 59 5.18 8.68 -1.93
N ALA A 60 6.19 8.89 -1.08
CA ALA A 60 7.58 8.71 -1.48
C ALA A 60 7.92 7.26 -1.86
N LYS A 61 7.09 6.31 -1.48
CA LYS A 61 7.28 4.89 -1.80
C LYS A 61 6.54 4.48 -3.06
N GLY A 62 5.86 5.43 -3.71
CA GLY A 62 5.10 5.14 -4.93
C GLY A 62 3.73 4.55 -4.68
N ARG A 63 3.26 4.54 -3.43
CA ARG A 63 1.92 4.05 -3.10
C ARG A 63 0.91 5.17 -3.28
N VAL A 64 -0.25 4.85 -3.83
CA VAL A 64 -1.34 5.83 -3.96
C VAL A 64 -1.96 6.03 -2.59
N THR A 65 -1.95 7.28 -2.10
CA THR A 65 -2.49 7.61 -0.77
C THR A 65 -3.85 8.29 -0.84
N ALA A 66 -4.21 8.82 -2.02
CA ALA A 66 -5.52 9.40 -2.23
C ALA A 66 -5.89 9.22 -3.70
N ALA A 67 -7.15 8.92 -3.96
CA ALA A 67 -7.65 8.79 -5.31
C ALA A 67 -9.11 9.19 -5.34
N SER A 68 -9.50 9.86 -6.41
CA SER A 68 -10.90 10.20 -6.66
C SER A 68 -11.12 10.24 -8.15
N SER A 69 -12.34 9.96 -8.57
CA SER A 69 -12.70 10.11 -9.97
C SER A 69 -12.84 11.59 -10.28
N GLY A 70 -12.26 12.03 -11.38
CA GLY A 70 -12.35 13.38 -11.85
C GLY A 70 -13.41 13.52 -12.94
N THR A 71 -13.46 14.71 -13.52
CA THR A 71 -14.32 14.96 -14.67
C THR A 71 -13.58 14.50 -15.92
N ALA A 72 -14.25 13.69 -16.74
CA ALA A 72 -13.68 13.26 -18.01
C ALA A 72 -13.44 14.48 -18.89
N GLY A 73 -12.33 14.48 -19.61
CA GLY A 73 -12.07 15.51 -20.58
C GLY A 73 -13.05 15.43 -21.75
N ALA A 74 -13.25 16.56 -22.43
CA ALA A 74 -14.09 16.58 -23.61
C ALA A 74 -13.45 15.75 -24.72
N SER A 75 -14.31 15.07 -25.51
CA SER A 75 -13.82 14.34 -26.67
C SER A 75 -13.24 15.31 -27.69
N ALA A 76 -12.35 14.82 -28.54
CA ALA A 76 -11.73 15.67 -29.56
C ALA A 76 -12.82 16.31 -30.46
N GLY A 77 -13.85 15.55 -30.82
CA GLY A 77 -14.95 16.08 -31.62
C GLY A 77 -15.71 17.18 -30.91
N PHE A 78 -15.97 17.01 -29.62
CA PHE A 78 -16.65 18.02 -28.83
C PHE A 78 -15.84 19.30 -28.72
N VAL A 79 -14.54 19.17 -28.49
CA VAL A 79 -13.65 20.31 -28.38
C VAL A 79 -13.57 21.08 -29.70
N ILE A 80 -13.48 20.37 -30.81
CA ILE A 80 -13.44 20.98 -32.15
C ILE A 80 -14.76 21.70 -32.44
N ALA A 81 -15.89 21.08 -32.08
CA ALA A 81 -17.21 21.71 -32.29
C ALA A 81 -17.33 23.02 -31.50
N MET A 82 -16.91 23.02 -30.27
CA MET A 82 -16.90 24.24 -29.44
C MET A 82 -15.99 25.30 -30.01
N SER A 83 -14.83 24.94 -30.49
CA SER A 83 -13.88 25.86 -31.08
C SER A 83 -14.44 26.51 -32.34
N VAL A 84 -15.12 25.74 -33.16
CA VAL A 84 -15.75 26.25 -34.40
C VAL A 84 -16.91 27.16 -34.09
N ALA A 85 -17.68 26.84 -33.02
CA ALA A 85 -18.84 27.64 -32.63
C ALA A 85 -18.47 29.01 -32.07
N LEU A 86 -17.27 29.17 -31.62
CA LEU A 86 -16.77 30.43 -31.10
C LEU A 86 -16.16 31.29 -32.22
#